data_b3a641232ad360240bd5ffcaa2bc8f5f
#
_entry.id   b3a641232ad360240bd5ffcaa2bc8f5f
#
_cell.length_a   1.000
_cell.length_b   1.000
_cell.length_c   1.000
_cell.angle_alpha   90.00
_cell.angle_beta   90.00
_cell.angle_gamma   90.00
#
_symmetry.space_group_name_H-M   'P 1'
#
loop_
_entity.id
_entity.type
_entity.pdbx_description
1 polymer ?
#
loop_
_entity_poly.entity_id
_entity_poly.type
_entity_poly.pdbx_seq_one_letter_code
_entity_poly.pdbx_strand_id
1 'polypeptide(L)'
;MRTRTHRRGFAALSAAAAMLMASGVSAAQPGRELPVFGRDFLWGVASSGFQSEGHAPNSNWSRFIEAGGTEHPYLDSVDFARRYRTDIDLAARLGVRVYRVGLEWARLQPAPYAWDEAAFGFYDDVIARIVAAGMRPMLTLDHWVYPGWAVDRGGWRNPGMVEDWLANMREVVRRYASHDPLWVTFNEPVAYVGTELRTGGIGVDEAPVMLDRIARAHNEIYDVIHGYRPDAQVTSNLGYVAGAETEVNQPIVDRISAKLDFIGLDYYFAPLPQTGESAQGGAEGGPPMWELPVHPEGIYYALRHYARQFPDRPLYVVENGLPTDNGQVRSDGYTRADHLRDTVYWLQRAKADGMNVIGYNYWSLTDNYEWGSYAPRFGLYTVDVLTDPTLARRPTDGVDAYARLIRAGGVEPAYRPTRAPVPCVHIDAAETCVGEDPA
;
A
#
# COMPACT_ATOMS: atom_id res chain seq x y z
N MET A 1 -82.43 35.56 2.62
CA MET A 1 -82.89 35.85 3.97
C MET A 1 -81.82 35.31 4.94
N ARG A 2 -81.18 36.21 5.68
CA ARG A 2 -80.57 36.04 7.03
C ARG A 2 -79.69 34.75 7.29
N THR A 3 -78.64 34.71 7.95
CA THR A 3 -77.84 35.65 8.79
C THR A 3 -76.44 35.03 9.05
N ARG A 4 -75.47 35.92 9.28
CA ARG A 4 -74.12 35.71 9.79
C ARG A 4 -74.05 34.85 11.05
N THR A 5 -72.91 34.12 11.25
CA THR A 5 -72.11 34.38 12.49
C THR A 5 -70.68 33.77 12.34
N HIS A 6 -69.75 34.59 12.74
CA HIS A 6 -68.32 34.31 12.92
C HIS A 6 -68.05 33.34 14.09
N ARG A 7 -67.00 32.50 13.96
CA ARG A 7 -66.07 32.30 15.11
C ARG A 7 -64.71 31.92 14.63
N ARG A 8 -63.74 32.65 15.17
CA ARG A 8 -62.30 32.48 15.05
C ARG A 8 -61.88 31.25 15.87
N GLY A 9 -60.87 30.50 15.39
CA GLY A 9 -60.22 29.45 16.14
C GLY A 9 -58.76 29.28 15.65
N PHE A 10 -57.86 29.47 16.55
CA PHE A 10 -56.41 29.55 16.45
C PHE A 10 -55.75 28.43 15.67
N ALA A 11 -54.81 28.82 14.79
CA ALA A 11 -53.83 27.95 14.17
C ALA A 11 -52.62 27.78 15.14
N ALA A 12 -52.34 26.53 15.50
CA ALA A 12 -51.08 26.15 16.12
C ALA A 12 -50.10 25.67 15.06
N LEU A 13 -49.08 26.45 14.72
CA LEU A 13 -47.96 26.03 13.95
C LEU A 13 -47.04 25.17 14.83
N SER A 14 -46.94 23.87 14.51
CA SER A 14 -45.83 23.02 15.00
C SER A 14 -44.76 23.02 13.95
N ALA A 15 -43.69 23.80 14.19
CA ALA A 15 -42.49 23.73 13.40
C ALA A 15 -41.65 22.53 13.87
N ALA A 16 -41.64 21.45 13.09
CA ALA A 16 -40.69 20.37 13.26
C ALA A 16 -39.37 20.80 12.59
N ALA A 17 -38.41 21.22 13.38
CA ALA A 17 -37.04 21.46 12.94
C ALA A 17 -36.38 20.09 12.74
N ALA A 18 -36.26 19.66 11.48
CA ALA A 18 -35.38 18.58 11.10
C ALA A 18 -33.92 19.09 11.22
N MET A 19 -33.22 18.72 12.28
CA MET A 19 -31.76 18.84 12.35
C MET A 19 -31.17 17.82 11.38
N LEU A 20 -30.82 18.25 10.20
CA LEU A 20 -29.83 17.59 9.36
C LEU A 20 -28.48 17.76 10.06
N MET A 21 -28.01 16.73 10.71
CA MET A 21 -26.61 16.58 11.10
C MET A 21 -25.80 16.39 9.82
N ALA A 22 -25.42 17.48 9.19
CA ALA A 22 -24.34 17.48 8.22
C ALA A 22 -23.05 17.23 9.03
N SER A 23 -22.53 16.02 8.97
CA SER A 23 -21.17 15.72 9.39
C SER A 23 -20.22 16.42 8.40
N GLY A 24 -20.03 17.72 8.62
CA GLY A 24 -19.05 18.51 7.91
C GLY A 24 -17.65 18.05 8.35
N VAL A 25 -16.90 17.46 7.45
CA VAL A 25 -15.44 17.43 7.57
C VAL A 25 -15.01 18.90 7.60
N SER A 26 -14.56 19.38 8.76
CA SER A 26 -14.17 20.77 8.96
C SER A 26 -12.95 21.09 8.13
N ALA A 27 -12.98 22.18 7.39
CA ALA A 27 -11.81 22.68 6.68
C ALA A 27 -10.65 22.89 7.67
N ALA A 28 -9.42 22.57 7.26
CA ALA A 28 -8.22 22.71 8.06
C ALA A 28 -8.09 24.17 8.55
N GLN A 29 -8.13 24.36 9.87
CA GLN A 29 -7.95 25.72 10.44
C GLN A 29 -6.46 26.01 10.61
N PRO A 30 -5.95 27.18 10.16
CA PRO A 30 -4.58 27.59 10.37
C PRO A 30 -4.26 27.61 11.88
N GLY A 31 -3.21 26.90 12.29
CA GLY A 31 -2.71 26.93 13.66
C GLY A 31 -3.18 25.79 14.55
N ARG A 32 -3.86 24.76 14.05
CA ARG A 32 -4.23 23.59 14.86
C ARG A 32 -2.97 22.80 15.21
N GLU A 33 -2.78 22.55 16.51
CA GLU A 33 -1.66 21.76 17.01
C GLU A 33 -1.68 20.33 16.41
N LEU A 34 -0.53 19.85 15.92
CA LEU A 34 -0.43 18.51 15.37
C LEU A 34 -0.54 17.47 16.49
N PRO A 35 -1.47 16.51 16.39
CA PRO A 35 -1.59 15.46 17.40
C PRO A 35 -0.38 14.52 17.32
N VAL A 36 0.13 14.12 18.48
CA VAL A 36 1.11 13.04 18.58
C VAL A 36 0.40 11.70 18.35
N PHE A 37 0.98 10.83 17.54
CA PHE A 37 0.48 9.48 17.37
C PHE A 37 0.68 8.68 18.67
N GLY A 38 -0.43 8.14 19.20
CA GLY A 38 -0.42 7.33 20.40
C GLY A 38 0.27 5.97 20.22
N ARG A 39 0.31 5.22 21.32
CA ARG A 39 0.92 3.87 21.33
C ARG A 39 0.21 2.89 20.40
N ASP A 40 -1.04 3.14 20.04
CA ASP A 40 -1.83 2.26 19.18
C ASP A 40 -1.57 2.51 17.69
N PHE A 41 -0.85 3.56 17.34
CA PHE A 41 -0.47 3.80 15.96
C PHE A 41 0.54 2.75 15.48
N LEU A 42 0.25 2.16 14.33
CA LEU A 42 1.00 1.03 13.78
C LEU A 42 2.11 1.53 12.85
N TRP A 43 3.27 1.88 13.42
CA TRP A 43 4.49 2.14 12.67
C TRP A 43 5.04 0.84 12.11
N GLY A 44 5.38 0.81 10.81
CA GLY A 44 5.86 -0.41 10.18
C GLY A 44 6.88 -0.20 9.08
N VAL A 45 7.36 -1.31 8.58
CA VAL A 45 8.17 -1.43 7.35
C VAL A 45 7.56 -2.46 6.44
N ALA A 46 7.78 -2.31 5.14
CA ALA A 46 7.26 -3.22 4.13
C ALA A 46 8.39 -3.89 3.33
N SER A 47 8.09 -5.07 2.83
CA SER A 47 8.84 -5.81 1.81
C SER A 47 7.88 -6.68 1.01
N SER A 48 8.32 -7.17 -0.17
CA SER A 48 7.61 -8.23 -0.89
C SER A 48 8.50 -9.45 -1.06
N GLY A 49 7.89 -10.60 -1.24
CA GLY A 49 8.61 -11.86 -1.34
C GLY A 49 9.54 -11.88 -2.54
N PHE A 50 8.99 -11.84 -3.76
CA PHE A 50 9.80 -11.92 -4.98
C PHE A 50 10.89 -10.86 -5.05
N GLN A 51 10.58 -9.61 -4.70
CA GLN A 51 11.55 -8.53 -4.81
C GLN A 51 12.74 -8.66 -3.83
N SER A 52 12.60 -9.41 -2.73
CA SER A 52 13.59 -9.43 -1.65
C SER A 52 14.22 -10.79 -1.38
N GLU A 53 13.50 -11.89 -1.60
CA GLU A 53 13.89 -13.21 -1.07
C GLU A 53 15.14 -13.79 -1.71
N GLY A 54 15.33 -13.56 -3.01
CA GLY A 54 16.36 -14.28 -3.78
C GLY A 54 15.92 -15.70 -4.16
N HIS A 55 16.77 -16.41 -4.92
CA HIS A 55 16.50 -17.79 -5.37
C HIS A 55 15.10 -17.95 -5.94
N ALA A 56 14.76 -17.10 -6.94
CA ALA A 56 13.42 -17.02 -7.51
C ALA A 56 12.93 -18.37 -8.00
N PRO A 57 11.75 -18.83 -7.54
CA PRO A 57 11.11 -20.01 -8.10
C PRO A 57 10.64 -19.75 -9.55
N ASN A 58 10.37 -20.83 -10.31
CA ASN A 58 9.74 -20.71 -11.62
C ASN A 58 8.37 -20.01 -11.51
N SER A 59 8.25 -18.81 -12.07
CA SER A 59 7.10 -17.93 -11.98
C SER A 59 6.91 -17.12 -13.26
N ASN A 60 5.79 -16.36 -13.37
CA ASN A 60 5.61 -15.39 -14.45
C ASN A 60 6.79 -14.42 -14.54
N TRP A 61 7.26 -13.88 -13.42
CA TRP A 61 8.35 -12.92 -13.38
C TRP A 61 9.73 -13.55 -13.69
N SER A 62 10.06 -14.72 -13.14
CA SER A 62 11.34 -15.37 -13.44
C SER A 62 11.45 -15.68 -14.95
N ARG A 63 10.35 -16.13 -15.58
CA ARG A 63 10.29 -16.37 -17.03
C ARG A 63 10.43 -15.08 -17.85
N PHE A 64 9.81 -13.98 -17.40
CA PHE A 64 9.93 -12.67 -18.06
C PHE A 64 11.37 -12.18 -18.03
N ILE A 65 12.05 -12.30 -16.88
CA ILE A 65 13.46 -11.94 -16.71
C ILE A 65 14.36 -12.81 -17.61
N GLU A 66 14.16 -14.13 -17.61
CA GLU A 66 14.92 -15.07 -18.44
C GLU A 66 14.75 -14.80 -19.94
N ALA A 67 13.59 -14.29 -20.34
CA ALA A 67 13.31 -13.86 -21.72
C ALA A 67 13.98 -12.52 -22.09
N GLY A 68 14.71 -11.86 -21.15
CA GLY A 68 15.37 -10.58 -21.38
C GLY A 68 14.44 -9.36 -21.25
N GLY A 69 13.32 -9.50 -20.55
CA GLY A 69 12.33 -8.45 -20.34
C GLY A 69 12.72 -7.36 -19.32
N THR A 70 13.94 -7.41 -18.78
CA THR A 70 14.37 -6.52 -17.67
C THR A 70 15.77 -5.95 -17.88
N GLU A 71 16.07 -4.83 -17.23
CA GLU A 71 17.38 -4.17 -17.29
C GLU A 71 18.48 -4.98 -16.60
N HIS A 72 18.17 -5.53 -15.42
CA HIS A 72 19.12 -6.32 -14.64
C HIS A 72 18.63 -7.77 -14.45
N PRO A 73 19.56 -8.75 -14.39
CA PRO A 73 19.20 -10.10 -13.98
C PRO A 73 18.76 -10.11 -12.52
N TYR A 74 17.90 -11.05 -12.14
CA TYR A 74 17.37 -11.15 -10.78
C TYR A 74 18.44 -11.45 -9.72
N LEU A 75 19.43 -12.27 -10.06
CA LEU A 75 20.45 -12.78 -9.11
C LEU A 75 19.78 -13.43 -7.87
N ASP A 76 20.30 -13.15 -6.69
CA ASP A 76 19.70 -13.52 -5.41
C ASP A 76 18.98 -12.35 -4.72
N SER A 77 18.68 -11.28 -5.46
CA SER A 77 18.15 -10.06 -4.91
C SER A 77 18.95 -9.63 -3.66
N VAL A 78 18.27 -9.24 -2.58
CA VAL A 78 18.93 -8.93 -1.30
C VAL A 78 19.06 -10.14 -0.38
N ASP A 79 18.76 -11.33 -0.88
CA ASP A 79 18.92 -12.62 -0.18
C ASP A 79 18.18 -12.67 1.17
N PHE A 80 16.95 -12.14 1.20
CA PHE A 80 16.11 -12.16 2.41
C PHE A 80 15.89 -13.59 2.91
N ALA A 81 15.76 -14.56 2.00
CA ALA A 81 15.55 -15.95 2.37
C ALA A 81 16.61 -16.51 3.34
N ARG A 82 17.84 -16.01 3.28
CA ARG A 82 18.92 -16.39 4.21
C ARG A 82 19.18 -15.33 5.29
N ARG A 83 18.80 -14.06 5.03
CA ARG A 83 19.15 -12.91 5.88
C ARG A 83 18.00 -12.34 6.70
N TYR A 84 16.77 -12.90 6.59
CA TYR A 84 15.57 -12.40 7.26
C TYR A 84 15.76 -12.17 8.77
N ARG A 85 16.58 -12.98 9.46
CA ARG A 85 16.84 -12.76 10.89
C ARG A 85 17.53 -11.42 11.13
N THR A 86 18.52 -11.09 10.32
CA THR A 86 19.18 -9.78 10.38
C THR A 86 18.23 -8.66 10.04
N ASP A 87 17.44 -8.81 9.00
CA ASP A 87 16.51 -7.78 8.52
C ASP A 87 15.39 -7.53 9.54
N ILE A 88 14.83 -8.58 10.15
CA ILE A 88 13.85 -8.45 11.23
C ILE A 88 14.45 -7.75 12.46
N ASP A 89 15.71 -8.06 12.81
CA ASP A 89 16.41 -7.39 13.91
C ASP A 89 16.68 -5.91 13.60
N LEU A 90 16.95 -5.55 12.33
CA LEU A 90 17.05 -4.15 11.90
C LEU A 90 15.73 -3.42 12.07
N ALA A 91 14.62 -4.01 11.65
CA ALA A 91 13.28 -3.45 11.84
C ALA A 91 12.93 -3.26 13.33
N ALA A 92 13.19 -4.26 14.16
CA ALA A 92 12.95 -4.18 15.60
C ALA A 92 13.75 -3.02 16.25
N ARG A 93 15.00 -2.76 15.83
CA ARG A 93 15.80 -1.64 16.30
C ARG A 93 15.25 -0.27 15.92
N LEU A 94 14.51 -0.15 14.82
CA LEU A 94 13.79 1.08 14.47
C LEU A 94 12.67 1.39 15.46
N GLY A 95 12.13 0.37 16.14
CA GLY A 95 10.98 0.48 17.02
C GLY A 95 9.64 0.32 16.32
N VAL A 96 9.62 -0.23 15.10
CA VAL A 96 8.38 -0.51 14.36
C VAL A 96 7.58 -1.62 15.03
N ARG A 97 6.28 -1.62 14.82
CA ARG A 97 5.32 -2.56 15.39
C ARG A 97 4.68 -3.47 14.35
N VAL A 98 4.90 -3.19 13.08
CA VAL A 98 4.40 -3.99 11.96
C VAL A 98 5.55 -4.29 11.01
N TYR A 99 5.62 -5.54 10.56
CA TYR A 99 6.51 -5.97 9.49
C TYR A 99 5.66 -6.61 8.39
N ARG A 100 5.60 -5.96 7.21
CA ARG A 100 4.92 -6.52 6.06
C ARG A 100 5.85 -7.40 5.26
N VAL A 101 5.38 -8.61 4.94
CA VAL A 101 6.08 -9.61 4.13
C VAL A 101 5.11 -10.28 3.15
N GLY A 102 5.56 -10.51 1.93
CA GLY A 102 4.83 -11.30 0.94
C GLY A 102 5.05 -12.79 1.16
N LEU A 103 4.04 -13.59 0.82
CA LEU A 103 4.11 -15.05 0.82
C LEU A 103 4.11 -15.54 -0.64
N GLU A 104 5.27 -15.98 -1.13
CA GLU A 104 5.45 -16.31 -2.54
C GLU A 104 4.71 -17.61 -2.92
N TRP A 105 3.60 -17.47 -3.66
CA TRP A 105 2.83 -18.60 -4.15
C TRP A 105 3.69 -19.57 -4.96
N ALA A 106 4.54 -19.06 -5.86
CA ALA A 106 5.41 -19.87 -6.67
C ALA A 106 6.42 -20.70 -5.85
N ARG A 107 6.79 -20.23 -4.65
CA ARG A 107 7.65 -20.95 -3.73
C ARG A 107 6.87 -21.98 -2.90
N LEU A 108 5.70 -21.60 -2.42
CA LEU A 108 4.85 -22.45 -1.58
C LEU A 108 4.23 -23.61 -2.35
N GLN A 109 3.90 -23.41 -3.63
CA GLN A 109 3.21 -24.40 -4.48
C GLN A 109 3.90 -24.52 -5.85
N PRO A 110 5.07 -25.18 -5.92
CA PRO A 110 5.85 -25.29 -7.16
C PRO A 110 5.18 -26.14 -8.24
N ALA A 111 4.18 -26.94 -7.89
CA ALA A 111 3.35 -27.71 -8.81
C ALA A 111 1.89 -27.72 -8.35
N PRO A 112 0.91 -27.94 -9.26
CA PRO A 112 -0.51 -27.93 -8.90
C PRO A 112 -0.80 -28.92 -7.75
N TYR A 113 -1.44 -28.42 -6.68
CA TYR A 113 -1.82 -29.21 -5.49
C TYR A 113 -0.64 -29.89 -4.77
N ALA A 114 0.59 -29.47 -5.02
CA ALA A 114 1.78 -29.95 -4.32
C ALA A 114 2.44 -28.78 -3.60
N TRP A 115 2.36 -28.78 -2.26
CA TRP A 115 2.95 -27.76 -1.42
C TRP A 115 4.36 -28.18 -0.97
N ASP A 116 5.27 -27.19 -0.91
CA ASP A 116 6.63 -27.36 -0.41
C ASP A 116 6.66 -27.06 1.11
N GLU A 117 6.74 -28.11 1.92
CA GLU A 117 6.82 -27.96 3.38
C GLU A 117 8.11 -27.28 3.85
N ALA A 118 9.19 -27.33 3.07
CA ALA A 118 10.41 -26.60 3.41
C ALA A 118 10.20 -25.07 3.20
N ALA A 119 9.47 -24.69 2.15
CA ALA A 119 9.08 -23.31 1.93
C ALA A 119 8.13 -22.81 3.02
N PHE A 120 7.16 -23.62 3.43
CA PHE A 120 6.32 -23.28 4.60
C PHE A 120 7.15 -23.15 5.88
N GLY A 121 8.10 -24.05 6.12
CA GLY A 121 9.00 -23.96 7.28
C GLY A 121 9.84 -22.68 7.31
N PHE A 122 10.23 -22.15 6.13
CA PHE A 122 10.87 -20.85 6.04
C PHE A 122 9.93 -19.71 6.50
N TYR A 123 8.70 -19.65 6.00
CA TYR A 123 7.74 -18.63 6.41
C TYR A 123 7.28 -18.78 7.86
N ASP A 124 7.18 -20.03 8.39
CA ASP A 124 6.93 -20.27 9.81
C ASP A 124 7.98 -19.58 10.68
N ASP A 125 9.28 -19.73 10.33
CA ASP A 125 10.37 -19.13 11.10
C ASP A 125 10.41 -17.58 10.92
N VAL A 126 10.14 -17.06 9.72
CA VAL A 126 10.00 -15.61 9.46
C VAL A 126 8.89 -15.03 10.34
N ILE A 127 7.69 -15.59 10.31
CA ILE A 127 6.54 -15.09 11.06
C ILE A 127 6.78 -15.21 12.57
N ALA A 128 7.27 -16.37 13.03
CA ALA A 128 7.62 -16.54 14.43
C ALA A 128 8.67 -15.54 14.90
N ARG A 129 9.66 -15.21 14.05
CA ARG A 129 10.70 -14.22 14.37
C ARG A 129 10.13 -12.81 14.45
N ILE A 130 9.23 -12.42 13.55
CA ILE A 130 8.53 -11.12 13.58
C ILE A 130 7.76 -10.98 14.90
N VAL A 131 6.98 -12.00 15.27
CA VAL A 131 6.21 -12.04 16.53
C VAL A 131 7.13 -12.00 17.75
N ALA A 132 8.21 -12.80 17.75
CA ALA A 132 9.18 -12.82 18.85
C ALA A 132 9.91 -11.48 19.02
N ALA A 133 10.07 -10.71 17.95
CA ALA A 133 10.63 -9.37 17.99
C ALA A 133 9.61 -8.29 18.45
N GLY A 134 8.40 -8.68 18.84
CA GLY A 134 7.34 -7.79 19.33
C GLY A 134 6.59 -7.03 18.23
N MET A 135 6.69 -7.48 16.98
CA MET A 135 5.99 -6.91 15.84
C MET A 135 4.78 -7.77 15.43
N ARG A 136 3.75 -7.14 14.88
CA ARG A 136 2.63 -7.82 14.24
C ARG A 136 2.98 -8.08 12.77
N PRO A 137 2.82 -9.32 12.26
CA PRO A 137 2.96 -9.58 10.84
C PRO A 137 1.87 -8.85 10.03
N MET A 138 2.22 -8.31 8.86
CA MET A 138 1.27 -7.97 7.82
C MET A 138 1.59 -8.88 6.63
N LEU A 139 0.66 -9.79 6.31
CA LEU A 139 0.89 -10.84 5.32
C LEU A 139 0.21 -10.46 4.00
N THR A 140 1.01 -10.32 2.95
CA THR A 140 0.52 -10.11 1.59
C THR A 140 0.41 -11.46 0.89
N LEU A 141 -0.81 -11.81 0.45
CA LEU A 141 -1.10 -13.08 -0.20
C LEU A 141 -0.68 -13.10 -1.67
N ASP A 142 -0.84 -11.97 -2.37
CA ASP A 142 -0.44 -11.83 -3.78
C ASP A 142 0.25 -10.49 -4.01
N HIS A 143 1.47 -10.53 -4.54
CA HIS A 143 2.23 -9.37 -4.95
C HIS A 143 2.77 -9.56 -6.37
N TRP A 144 1.83 -9.81 -7.34
CA TRP A 144 2.02 -9.86 -8.79
C TRP A 144 2.80 -11.08 -9.31
N VAL A 145 3.03 -12.07 -8.44
CA VAL A 145 3.84 -13.24 -8.80
C VAL A 145 3.05 -14.53 -8.60
N TYR A 146 3.00 -15.35 -9.64
CA TYR A 146 2.34 -16.65 -9.62
C TYR A 146 3.22 -17.73 -10.28
N PRO A 147 3.03 -19.01 -9.91
CA PRO A 147 3.93 -20.08 -10.32
C PRO A 147 3.89 -20.35 -11.82
N GLY A 148 5.03 -20.83 -12.36
CA GLY A 148 5.18 -21.15 -13.77
C GLY A 148 4.17 -22.16 -14.30
N TRP A 149 3.70 -23.11 -13.48
CA TRP A 149 2.63 -24.03 -13.88
C TRP A 149 1.29 -23.32 -14.11
N ALA A 150 1.00 -22.24 -13.38
CA ALA A 150 -0.18 -21.41 -13.63
C ALA A 150 -0.01 -20.58 -14.91
N VAL A 151 1.22 -20.11 -15.21
CA VAL A 151 1.55 -19.51 -16.52
C VAL A 151 1.25 -20.50 -17.65
N ASP A 152 1.68 -21.76 -17.53
CA ASP A 152 1.45 -22.82 -18.53
C ASP A 152 -0.04 -23.12 -18.76
N ARG A 153 -0.89 -22.82 -17.77
CA ARG A 153 -2.35 -22.91 -17.86
C ARG A 153 -3.01 -21.65 -18.42
N GLY A 154 -2.24 -20.60 -18.71
CA GLY A 154 -2.72 -19.33 -19.26
C GLY A 154 -2.82 -18.18 -18.25
N GLY A 155 -2.35 -18.35 -17.01
CA GLY A 155 -2.33 -17.31 -16.00
C GLY A 155 -3.71 -16.69 -15.76
N TRP A 156 -3.78 -15.39 -15.66
CA TRP A 156 -5.05 -14.66 -15.46
C TRP A 156 -6.02 -14.69 -16.64
N ARG A 157 -5.59 -15.18 -17.82
CA ARG A 157 -6.51 -15.51 -18.94
C ARG A 157 -7.36 -16.73 -18.64
N ASN A 158 -6.84 -17.65 -17.83
CA ASN A 158 -7.52 -18.90 -17.52
C ASN A 158 -8.70 -18.65 -16.54
N PRO A 159 -9.93 -19.07 -16.87
CA PRO A 159 -11.05 -18.99 -15.92
C PRO A 159 -10.82 -19.75 -14.61
N GLY A 160 -9.98 -20.80 -14.62
CA GLY A 160 -9.62 -21.58 -13.43
C GLY A 160 -8.57 -20.93 -12.51
N MET A 161 -7.99 -19.78 -12.90
CA MET A 161 -6.95 -19.11 -12.12
C MET A 161 -7.38 -18.74 -10.71
N VAL A 162 -8.63 -18.32 -10.55
CA VAL A 162 -9.17 -17.97 -9.22
C VAL A 162 -9.18 -19.18 -8.29
N GLU A 163 -9.60 -20.34 -8.79
CA GLU A 163 -9.66 -21.57 -8.00
C GLU A 163 -8.25 -22.09 -7.67
N ASP A 164 -7.32 -22.01 -8.62
CA ASP A 164 -5.91 -22.37 -8.42
C ASP A 164 -5.28 -21.46 -7.34
N TRP A 165 -5.54 -20.14 -7.39
CA TRP A 165 -5.08 -19.17 -6.40
C TRP A 165 -5.70 -19.43 -5.02
N LEU A 166 -7.02 -19.60 -4.95
CA LEU A 166 -7.73 -19.86 -3.72
C LEU A 166 -7.30 -21.16 -3.06
N ALA A 167 -6.97 -22.19 -3.84
CA ALA A 167 -6.49 -23.46 -3.28
C ALA A 167 -5.22 -23.27 -2.45
N ASN A 168 -4.26 -22.46 -2.94
CA ASN A 168 -3.06 -22.13 -2.20
C ASN A 168 -3.35 -21.19 -1.02
N MET A 169 -4.12 -20.12 -1.23
CA MET A 169 -4.31 -19.09 -0.21
C MET A 169 -5.17 -19.58 0.96
N ARG A 170 -6.07 -20.53 0.74
CA ARG A 170 -6.78 -21.23 1.85
C ARG A 170 -5.81 -21.99 2.76
N GLU A 171 -4.80 -22.64 2.20
CA GLU A 171 -3.77 -23.33 2.98
C GLU A 171 -2.90 -22.34 3.76
N VAL A 172 -2.50 -21.23 3.12
CA VAL A 172 -1.78 -20.12 3.77
C VAL A 172 -2.58 -19.55 4.94
N VAL A 173 -3.85 -19.24 4.73
CA VAL A 173 -4.74 -18.72 5.80
C VAL A 173 -4.90 -19.73 6.93
N ARG A 174 -5.16 -21.00 6.61
CA ARG A 174 -5.26 -22.07 7.60
C ARG A 174 -4.03 -22.14 8.51
N ARG A 175 -2.83 -21.95 7.94
CA ARG A 175 -1.56 -22.04 8.66
C ARG A 175 -1.28 -20.82 9.52
N TYR A 176 -1.59 -19.62 9.05
CA TYR A 176 -1.12 -18.39 9.67
C TYR A 176 -2.19 -17.54 10.38
N ALA A 177 -3.46 -17.85 10.27
CA ALA A 177 -4.53 -17.06 10.89
C ALA A 177 -4.40 -16.97 12.43
N SER A 178 -3.82 -17.98 13.08
CA SER A 178 -3.60 -18.00 14.54
C SER A 178 -2.58 -16.95 15.01
N HIS A 179 -1.73 -16.43 14.13
CA HIS A 179 -0.76 -15.38 14.45
C HIS A 179 -1.36 -13.97 14.45
N ASP A 180 -2.66 -13.84 14.18
CA ASP A 180 -3.38 -12.56 14.14
C ASP A 180 -2.71 -11.52 13.23
N PRO A 181 -2.35 -11.84 11.98
CA PRO A 181 -1.74 -10.89 11.10
C PRO A 181 -2.74 -9.84 10.61
N LEU A 182 -2.22 -8.70 10.13
CA LEU A 182 -2.94 -7.87 9.18
C LEU A 182 -2.84 -8.55 7.80
N TRP A 183 -3.95 -8.64 7.08
CA TRP A 183 -3.97 -9.32 5.78
C TRP A 183 -4.06 -8.31 4.63
N VAL A 184 -3.18 -8.47 3.65
CA VAL A 184 -3.28 -7.83 2.34
C VAL A 184 -3.52 -8.94 1.32
N THR A 185 -4.69 -8.96 0.70
CA THR A 185 -5.05 -10.04 -0.23
C THR A 185 -4.33 -9.90 -1.57
N PHE A 186 -4.44 -8.74 -2.20
CA PHE A 186 -3.75 -8.36 -3.43
C PHE A 186 -3.08 -7.01 -3.24
N ASN A 187 -1.80 -6.94 -3.60
CA ASN A 187 -1.11 -5.68 -3.70
C ASN A 187 -1.56 -4.95 -4.96
N GLU A 188 -2.04 -3.70 -4.80
CA GLU A 188 -2.34 -2.78 -5.90
C GLU A 188 -2.99 -3.45 -7.13
N PRO A 189 -4.24 -3.90 -7.06
CA PRO A 189 -4.87 -4.70 -8.12
C PRO A 189 -4.79 -4.09 -9.53
N VAL A 190 -4.91 -2.76 -9.64
CA VAL A 190 -4.87 -2.06 -10.94
C VAL A 190 -3.45 -2.02 -11.49
N ALA A 191 -2.45 -1.78 -10.62
CA ALA A 191 -1.04 -1.86 -11.00
C ALA A 191 -0.65 -3.29 -11.41
N TYR A 192 -1.22 -4.31 -10.76
CA TYR A 192 -1.07 -5.69 -11.16
C TYR A 192 -1.58 -5.94 -12.59
N VAL A 193 -2.78 -5.48 -12.91
CA VAL A 193 -3.32 -5.55 -14.29
C VAL A 193 -2.38 -4.85 -15.27
N GLY A 194 -1.89 -3.65 -14.93
CA GLY A 194 -0.93 -2.92 -15.75
C GLY A 194 0.38 -3.69 -15.97
N THR A 195 0.85 -4.39 -14.95
CA THR A 195 2.04 -5.23 -15.02
C THR A 195 1.83 -6.44 -15.93
N GLU A 196 0.69 -7.13 -15.82
CA GLU A 196 0.34 -8.26 -16.71
C GLU A 196 0.20 -7.82 -18.18
N LEU A 197 -0.35 -6.63 -18.44
CA LEU A 197 -0.37 -6.03 -19.77
C LEU A 197 1.05 -5.81 -20.30
N ARG A 198 1.93 -5.22 -19.50
CA ARG A 198 3.32 -4.90 -19.87
C ARG A 198 4.15 -6.17 -20.14
N THR A 199 3.98 -7.20 -19.33
CA THR A 199 4.74 -8.47 -19.46
C THR A 199 4.13 -9.43 -20.46
N GLY A 200 2.98 -9.11 -21.07
CA GLY A 200 2.28 -9.95 -22.03
C GLY A 200 1.49 -11.10 -21.38
N GLY A 201 1.30 -11.07 -20.08
CA GLY A 201 0.48 -12.03 -19.35
C GLY A 201 -1.00 -11.98 -19.76
N ILE A 202 -1.52 -10.80 -20.09
CA ILE A 202 -2.86 -10.59 -20.65
C ILE A 202 -2.84 -9.59 -21.82
N GLY A 203 -3.91 -9.56 -22.61
CA GLY A 203 -4.20 -8.52 -23.60
C GLY A 203 -5.09 -7.40 -23.04
N VAL A 204 -5.18 -6.27 -23.74
CA VAL A 204 -5.97 -5.10 -23.30
C VAL A 204 -7.44 -5.48 -23.08
N ASP A 205 -8.02 -6.28 -23.95
CA ASP A 205 -9.42 -6.73 -23.85
C ASP A 205 -9.66 -7.66 -22.65
N GLU A 206 -8.61 -8.21 -22.06
CA GLU A 206 -8.67 -9.13 -20.92
C GLU A 206 -8.51 -8.42 -19.59
N ALA A 207 -8.06 -7.16 -19.57
CA ALA A 207 -7.84 -6.38 -18.35
C ALA A 207 -9.09 -6.28 -17.43
N PRO A 208 -10.29 -5.99 -17.93
CA PRO A 208 -11.50 -5.99 -17.09
C PRO A 208 -11.81 -7.37 -16.51
N VAL A 209 -11.56 -8.43 -17.28
CA VAL A 209 -11.79 -9.83 -16.84
C VAL A 209 -10.83 -10.22 -15.72
N MET A 210 -9.54 -9.82 -15.83
CA MET A 210 -8.57 -10.03 -14.76
C MET A 210 -8.98 -9.29 -13.49
N LEU A 211 -9.43 -8.04 -13.61
CA LEU A 211 -9.87 -7.25 -12.47
C LEU A 211 -11.08 -7.87 -11.76
N ASP A 212 -12.05 -8.41 -12.53
CA ASP A 212 -13.19 -9.14 -11.97
C ASP A 212 -12.76 -10.43 -11.26
N ARG A 213 -11.75 -11.14 -11.80
CA ARG A 213 -11.19 -12.34 -11.16
C ARG A 213 -10.47 -12.03 -9.86
N ILE A 214 -9.68 -10.95 -9.82
CA ILE A 214 -9.02 -10.47 -8.60
C ILE A 214 -10.08 -10.11 -7.54
N ALA A 215 -11.10 -9.35 -7.92
CA ALA A 215 -12.17 -8.98 -7.01
C ALA A 215 -12.91 -10.21 -6.43
N ARG A 216 -13.19 -11.20 -7.28
CA ARG A 216 -13.77 -12.47 -6.84
C ARG A 216 -12.85 -13.21 -5.87
N ALA A 217 -11.58 -13.34 -6.19
CA ALA A 217 -10.60 -14.02 -5.34
C ALA A 217 -10.45 -13.30 -3.98
N HIS A 218 -10.37 -11.96 -3.98
CA HIS A 218 -10.38 -11.16 -2.75
C HIS A 218 -11.62 -11.45 -1.89
N ASN A 219 -12.80 -11.37 -2.49
CA ASN A 219 -14.06 -11.54 -1.77
C ASN A 219 -14.21 -12.95 -1.16
N GLU A 220 -13.75 -13.98 -1.88
CA GLU A 220 -13.81 -15.35 -1.38
C GLU A 220 -12.78 -15.62 -0.27
N ILE A 221 -11.53 -15.11 -0.40
CA ILE A 221 -10.52 -15.32 0.63
C ILE A 221 -10.81 -14.49 1.89
N TYR A 222 -11.44 -13.33 1.77
CA TYR A 222 -11.93 -12.56 2.90
C TYR A 222 -12.83 -13.39 3.81
N ASP A 223 -13.82 -14.08 3.22
CA ASP A 223 -14.74 -14.94 3.97
C ASP A 223 -14.00 -16.11 4.64
N VAL A 224 -12.99 -16.67 3.98
CA VAL A 224 -12.16 -17.73 4.56
C VAL A 224 -11.36 -17.20 5.75
N ILE A 225 -10.74 -16.04 5.65
CA ILE A 225 -9.98 -15.41 6.74
C ILE A 225 -10.89 -15.17 7.94
N HIS A 226 -12.06 -14.56 7.72
CA HIS A 226 -13.05 -14.30 8.78
C HIS A 226 -13.67 -15.58 9.35
N GLY A 227 -13.70 -16.67 8.56
CA GLY A 227 -14.08 -17.98 9.04
C GLY A 227 -13.12 -18.57 10.09
N TYR A 228 -11.82 -18.25 9.97
CA TYR A 228 -10.82 -18.62 10.99
C TYR A 228 -10.76 -17.62 12.15
N ARG A 229 -10.90 -16.34 11.83
CA ARG A 229 -10.84 -15.25 12.81
C ARG A 229 -11.89 -14.19 12.47
N PRO A 230 -13.02 -14.16 13.19
CA PRO A 230 -14.10 -13.19 12.93
C PRO A 230 -13.68 -11.72 13.11
N ASP A 231 -12.64 -11.46 13.89
CA ASP A 231 -12.07 -10.14 14.17
C ASP A 231 -10.82 -9.80 13.33
N ALA A 232 -10.52 -10.61 12.30
CA ALA A 232 -9.40 -10.37 11.41
C ALA A 232 -9.47 -9.00 10.76
N GLN A 233 -8.30 -8.46 10.39
CA GLN A 233 -8.19 -7.19 9.69
C GLN A 233 -7.66 -7.43 8.28
N VAL A 234 -8.50 -7.22 7.28
CA VAL A 234 -8.24 -7.57 5.88
C VAL A 234 -8.38 -6.33 4.98
N THR A 235 -7.44 -6.17 4.07
CA THR A 235 -7.50 -5.17 3.00
C THR A 235 -7.00 -5.74 1.67
N SER A 236 -7.19 -4.99 0.60
CA SER A 236 -6.39 -5.00 -0.62
C SER A 236 -5.92 -3.57 -0.79
N ASN A 237 -4.60 -3.32 -0.71
CA ASN A 237 -4.08 -1.96 -0.78
C ASN A 237 -4.19 -1.40 -2.19
N LEU A 238 -4.41 -0.10 -2.28
CA LEU A 238 -4.65 0.62 -3.52
C LEU A 238 -3.50 1.59 -3.78
N GLY A 239 -2.86 1.47 -4.93
CA GLY A 239 -1.90 2.46 -5.40
C GLY A 239 -2.63 3.72 -5.81
N TYR A 240 -2.54 4.79 -5.01
CA TYR A 240 -3.24 6.04 -5.26
C TYR A 240 -2.70 6.75 -6.50
N VAL A 241 -3.60 7.05 -7.43
CA VAL A 241 -3.27 7.75 -8.69
C VAL A 241 -3.74 9.19 -8.60
N ALA A 242 -2.83 10.07 -8.21
CA ALA A 242 -3.12 11.48 -8.04
C ALA A 242 -3.70 12.11 -9.33
N GLY A 243 -4.85 12.76 -9.21
CA GLY A 243 -5.57 13.39 -10.31
C GLY A 243 -6.43 12.46 -11.19
N ALA A 244 -6.39 11.15 -10.94
CA ALA A 244 -7.17 10.16 -11.69
C ALA A 244 -7.66 8.97 -10.82
N GLU A 245 -7.70 9.14 -9.51
CA GLU A 245 -8.00 8.07 -8.57
C GLU A 245 -9.37 7.44 -8.81
N THR A 246 -10.40 8.26 -8.99
CA THR A 246 -11.75 7.77 -9.27
C THR A 246 -11.83 6.99 -10.59
N GLU A 247 -11.13 7.43 -11.62
CA GLU A 247 -11.14 6.73 -12.92
C GLU A 247 -10.41 5.39 -12.83
N VAL A 248 -9.28 5.35 -12.11
CA VAL A 248 -8.39 4.20 -12.10
C VAL A 248 -8.79 3.16 -11.08
N ASN A 249 -9.01 3.54 -9.81
CA ASN A 249 -9.23 2.58 -8.74
C ASN A 249 -10.71 2.35 -8.39
N GLN A 250 -11.65 3.27 -8.69
CA GLN A 250 -13.06 3.07 -8.35
C GLN A 250 -13.64 1.76 -8.91
N PRO A 251 -13.29 1.29 -10.13
CA PRO A 251 -13.79 0.01 -10.63
C PRO A 251 -13.48 -1.19 -9.74
N ILE A 252 -12.30 -1.27 -9.12
CA ILE A 252 -11.99 -2.34 -8.16
C ILE A 252 -12.61 -2.07 -6.80
N VAL A 253 -12.58 -0.83 -6.33
CA VAL A 253 -13.17 -0.42 -5.05
C VAL A 253 -14.65 -0.80 -4.97
N ASP A 254 -15.43 -0.55 -6.02
CA ASP A 254 -16.84 -0.91 -6.08
C ASP A 254 -17.08 -2.41 -5.90
N ARG A 255 -16.15 -3.24 -6.34
CA ARG A 255 -16.26 -4.71 -6.28
C ARG A 255 -15.84 -5.31 -4.95
N ILE A 256 -14.94 -4.66 -4.21
CA ILE A 256 -14.33 -5.22 -2.99
C ILE A 256 -14.70 -4.46 -1.71
N SER A 257 -15.24 -3.25 -1.81
CA SER A 257 -15.43 -2.36 -0.67
C SER A 257 -16.27 -2.95 0.46
N ALA A 258 -17.19 -3.86 0.18
CA ALA A 258 -17.96 -4.55 1.21
C ALA A 258 -17.12 -5.49 2.09
N LYS A 259 -15.93 -5.86 1.62
CA LYS A 259 -15.02 -6.82 2.25
C LYS A 259 -13.61 -6.25 2.51
N LEU A 260 -13.58 -5.03 3.00
CA LEU A 260 -12.39 -4.35 3.52
C LEU A 260 -12.64 -3.97 4.97
N ASP A 261 -11.83 -4.41 5.93
CA ASP A 261 -11.95 -4.00 7.33
C ASP A 261 -11.26 -2.65 7.56
N PHE A 262 -10.26 -2.34 6.77
CA PHE A 262 -9.60 -1.04 6.69
C PHE A 262 -9.22 -0.72 5.24
N ILE A 263 -9.04 0.54 4.92
CA ILE A 263 -8.58 0.98 3.61
C ILE A 263 -7.06 1.04 3.62
N GLY A 264 -6.42 0.15 2.87
CA GLY A 264 -4.98 0.17 2.62
C GLY A 264 -4.64 1.07 1.43
N LEU A 265 -3.66 1.94 1.59
CA LEU A 265 -3.24 2.90 0.56
C LEU A 265 -1.74 2.83 0.35
N ASP A 266 -1.33 3.03 -0.91
CA ASP A 266 0.06 3.29 -1.28
C ASP A 266 0.12 4.64 -1.97
N TYR A 267 1.10 5.46 -1.59
CA TYR A 267 1.29 6.77 -2.19
C TYR A 267 2.78 7.06 -2.40
N TYR A 268 3.17 7.40 -3.61
CA TYR A 268 4.56 7.67 -3.95
C TYR A 268 4.77 9.00 -4.68
N PHE A 269 4.01 9.24 -5.77
CA PHE A 269 4.31 10.30 -6.71
C PHE A 269 3.11 11.20 -6.99
N ALA A 270 3.41 12.47 -7.28
CA ALA A 270 2.44 13.40 -7.84
C ALA A 270 2.14 13.06 -9.31
N PRO A 271 1.04 13.58 -9.87
CA PRO A 271 0.77 13.45 -11.29
C PRO A 271 1.88 14.12 -12.10
N LEU A 272 2.26 13.49 -13.22
CA LEU A 272 3.19 14.11 -14.16
C LEU A 272 2.52 15.32 -14.83
N PRO A 273 3.16 16.49 -14.84
CA PRO A 273 2.64 17.61 -15.59
C PRO A 273 2.57 17.24 -17.08
N GLN A 274 1.36 17.23 -17.66
CA GLN A 274 1.09 17.23 -19.10
C GLN A 274 1.08 15.91 -19.91
N THR A 275 1.32 14.74 -19.38
CA THR A 275 1.32 13.52 -20.23
C THR A 275 0.08 12.64 -20.11
N GLY A 276 -0.76 12.79 -19.06
CA GLY A 276 -1.90 11.91 -18.85
C GLY A 276 -1.51 10.45 -18.57
N GLU A 277 -0.22 10.17 -18.47
CA GLU A 277 0.32 8.85 -18.13
C GLU A 277 0.45 8.75 -16.60
N SER A 278 -0.06 7.69 -16.05
CA SER A 278 0.08 7.40 -14.61
C SER A 278 1.57 7.28 -14.25
N ALA A 279 1.98 7.98 -13.20
CA ALA A 279 3.34 7.94 -12.67
C ALA A 279 3.67 6.60 -11.95
N GLN A 280 3.02 5.51 -12.33
CA GLN A 280 3.44 4.18 -11.91
C GLN A 280 4.69 3.81 -12.71
N GLY A 281 5.81 3.84 -12.01
CA GLY A 281 7.14 3.77 -12.56
C GLY A 281 7.35 2.64 -13.56
N GLY A 282 7.97 2.96 -14.69
CA GLY A 282 8.46 2.01 -15.68
C GLY A 282 7.65 1.90 -16.96
N ALA A 283 6.81 2.87 -17.33
CA ALA A 283 6.36 2.97 -18.71
C ALA A 283 7.57 3.16 -19.63
N GLU A 284 7.68 2.37 -20.70
CA GLU A 284 8.77 2.49 -21.69
C GLU A 284 8.84 3.95 -22.16
N GLY A 285 9.97 4.63 -21.91
CA GLY A 285 10.22 6.01 -22.31
C GLY A 285 9.83 7.10 -21.32
N GLY A 286 9.29 6.77 -20.14
CA GLY A 286 9.05 7.72 -19.05
C GLY A 286 10.33 8.06 -18.27
N PRO A 287 10.33 9.14 -17.43
CA PRO A 287 11.45 9.44 -16.56
C PRO A 287 11.65 8.32 -15.53
N PRO A 288 12.90 8.08 -15.10
CA PRO A 288 13.15 7.10 -14.03
C PRO A 288 12.46 7.50 -12.73
N MET A 289 12.11 6.51 -11.90
CA MET A 289 11.35 6.73 -10.65
C MET A 289 11.95 7.80 -9.72
N TRP A 290 13.27 7.89 -9.67
CA TRP A 290 13.96 8.88 -8.84
C TRP A 290 13.94 10.32 -9.39
N GLU A 291 13.46 10.52 -10.62
CA GLU A 291 13.22 11.83 -11.22
C GLU A 291 11.76 12.27 -11.14
N LEU A 292 10.86 11.36 -10.77
CA LEU A 292 9.44 11.68 -10.62
C LEU A 292 9.21 12.73 -9.53
N PRO A 293 8.25 13.65 -9.73
CA PRO A 293 7.90 14.65 -8.73
C PRO A 293 7.44 14.00 -7.42
N VAL A 294 8.03 14.41 -6.32
CA VAL A 294 7.63 13.97 -4.98
C VAL A 294 6.95 15.12 -4.25
N HIS A 295 5.68 14.92 -3.94
CA HIS A 295 4.83 15.85 -3.23
C HIS A 295 4.26 15.17 -1.98
N PRO A 296 4.91 15.29 -0.81
CA PRO A 296 4.50 14.57 0.40
C PRO A 296 3.07 14.85 0.86
N GLU A 297 2.55 16.04 0.55
CA GLU A 297 1.16 16.42 0.84
C GLU A 297 0.12 15.56 0.13
N GLY A 298 0.50 14.91 -0.97
CA GLY A 298 -0.40 14.03 -1.70
C GLY A 298 -0.94 12.87 -0.86
N ILE A 299 -0.18 12.42 0.14
CA ILE A 299 -0.66 11.40 1.08
C ILE A 299 -1.86 11.88 1.91
N TYR A 300 -1.92 13.17 2.24
CA TYR A 300 -3.08 13.77 2.91
C TYR A 300 -4.31 13.73 2.01
N TYR A 301 -4.14 14.05 0.73
CA TYR A 301 -5.25 14.05 -0.24
C TYR A 301 -5.73 12.63 -0.54
N ALA A 302 -4.83 11.65 -0.64
CA ALA A 302 -5.17 10.24 -0.77
C ALA A 302 -6.01 9.75 0.42
N LEU A 303 -5.56 10.05 1.64
CA LEU A 303 -6.29 9.72 2.86
C LEU A 303 -7.65 10.42 2.91
N ARG A 304 -7.73 11.70 2.52
CA ARG A 304 -8.97 12.48 2.50
C ARG A 304 -9.98 11.91 1.50
N HIS A 305 -9.53 11.51 0.32
CA HIS A 305 -10.37 10.88 -0.70
C HIS A 305 -11.11 9.68 -0.10
N TYR A 306 -10.38 8.76 0.48
CA TYR A 306 -10.96 7.54 1.06
C TYR A 306 -11.67 7.76 2.38
N ALA A 307 -11.26 8.72 3.21
CA ALA A 307 -11.99 9.10 4.41
C ALA A 307 -13.39 9.65 4.10
N ARG A 308 -13.54 10.36 3.00
CA ARG A 308 -14.85 10.85 2.52
C ARG A 308 -15.73 9.73 1.99
N GLN A 309 -15.13 8.79 1.27
CA GLN A 309 -15.86 7.65 0.71
C GLN A 309 -16.24 6.62 1.77
N PHE A 310 -15.38 6.41 2.77
CA PHE A 310 -15.54 5.41 3.83
C PHE A 310 -15.32 6.03 5.23
N PRO A 311 -16.24 6.89 5.71
CA PRO A 311 -16.03 7.68 6.93
C PRO A 311 -15.88 6.82 8.20
N ASP A 312 -16.43 5.62 8.21
CA ASP A 312 -16.41 4.72 9.36
C ASP A 312 -15.25 3.70 9.33
N ARG A 313 -14.40 3.73 8.30
CA ARG A 313 -13.31 2.76 8.15
C ARG A 313 -11.96 3.36 8.52
N PRO A 314 -11.11 2.56 9.19
CA PRO A 314 -9.72 2.94 9.42
C PRO A 314 -8.95 3.05 8.10
N LEU A 315 -7.97 3.96 8.07
CA LEU A 315 -7.06 4.18 6.95
C LEU A 315 -5.65 3.73 7.35
N TYR A 316 -4.97 3.00 6.49
CA TYR A 316 -3.60 2.54 6.70
C TYR A 316 -2.76 2.82 5.46
N VAL A 317 -1.66 3.53 5.61
CA VAL A 317 -0.67 3.67 4.54
C VAL A 317 0.20 2.42 4.52
N VAL A 318 -0.07 1.52 3.56
CA VAL A 318 0.59 0.22 3.46
C VAL A 318 1.96 0.34 2.82
N GLU A 319 2.11 1.31 1.89
CA GLU A 319 3.40 1.63 1.28
C GLU A 319 3.56 3.14 1.05
N ASN A 320 4.76 3.64 1.36
CA ASN A 320 5.23 4.96 0.98
C ASN A 320 6.74 5.01 1.13
N GLY A 321 7.45 5.61 0.18
CA GLY A 321 8.91 5.66 0.20
C GLY A 321 9.48 6.64 -0.81
N LEU A 322 10.79 6.85 -0.75
CA LEU A 322 11.52 7.75 -1.65
C LEU A 322 12.61 6.99 -2.41
N PRO A 323 12.49 6.84 -3.74
CA PRO A 323 13.54 6.24 -4.54
C PRO A 323 14.72 7.18 -4.77
N THR A 324 15.91 6.58 -4.85
CA THR A 324 17.13 7.25 -5.27
C THR A 324 17.80 6.48 -6.39
N ASP A 325 18.57 7.15 -7.25
CA ASP A 325 19.37 6.50 -8.29
C ASP A 325 20.58 5.79 -7.66
N ASN A 326 20.60 4.47 -7.67
CA ASN A 326 21.72 3.66 -7.14
C ASN A 326 22.23 4.13 -5.76
N GLY A 327 21.34 4.68 -4.91
CA GLY A 327 21.69 5.23 -3.60
C GLY A 327 22.37 6.61 -3.64
N GLN A 328 22.45 7.25 -4.80
CA GLN A 328 22.98 8.61 -4.93
C GLN A 328 22.04 9.63 -4.32
N VAL A 329 22.57 10.78 -3.93
CA VAL A 329 21.76 11.91 -3.50
C VAL A 329 20.90 12.38 -4.70
N ARG A 330 19.61 12.58 -4.48
CA ARG A 330 18.72 13.09 -5.52
C ARG A 330 19.19 14.47 -6.03
N SER A 331 18.98 14.74 -7.32
CA SER A 331 19.39 15.99 -7.96
C SER A 331 18.74 17.23 -7.33
N ASP A 332 17.55 17.08 -6.74
CA ASP A 332 16.83 18.13 -6.02
C ASP A 332 17.27 18.29 -4.55
N GLY A 333 18.22 17.49 -4.07
CA GLY A 333 18.72 17.51 -2.72
C GLY A 333 17.76 16.97 -1.65
N TYR A 334 16.59 16.49 -2.04
CA TYR A 334 15.59 15.96 -1.11
C TYR A 334 16.00 14.56 -0.62
N THR A 335 16.07 14.39 0.71
CA THR A 335 16.58 13.18 1.34
C THR A 335 15.46 12.28 1.85
N ARG A 336 15.78 11.00 2.19
CA ARG A 336 14.82 10.10 2.86
C ARG A 336 14.38 10.64 4.21
N ALA A 337 15.29 11.28 4.94
CA ALA A 337 14.96 11.90 6.23
C ALA A 337 13.99 13.07 6.07
N ASP A 338 14.13 13.89 5.01
CA ASP A 338 13.16 14.95 4.71
C ASP A 338 11.83 14.37 4.32
N HIS A 339 11.81 13.39 3.41
CA HIS A 339 10.59 12.70 2.98
C HIS A 339 9.82 12.10 4.15
N LEU A 340 10.48 11.38 5.05
CA LEU A 340 9.86 10.80 6.24
C LEU A 340 9.23 11.86 7.15
N ARG A 341 9.95 12.97 7.40
CA ARG A 341 9.43 14.05 8.24
C ARG A 341 8.23 14.74 7.59
N ASP A 342 8.33 15.06 6.31
CA ASP A 342 7.24 15.69 5.55
C ASP A 342 6.01 14.77 5.49
N THR A 343 6.20 13.49 5.18
CA THR A 343 5.12 12.50 5.15
C THR A 343 4.43 12.39 6.51
N VAL A 344 5.20 12.25 7.59
CA VAL A 344 4.64 12.14 8.95
C VAL A 344 3.90 13.41 9.36
N TYR A 345 4.39 14.58 8.96
CA TYR A 345 3.66 15.85 9.14
C TYR A 345 2.26 15.77 8.51
N TRP A 346 2.16 15.32 7.26
CA TRP A 346 0.89 15.23 6.54
C TRP A 346 -0.04 14.15 7.10
N LEU A 347 0.50 13.06 7.64
CA LEU A 347 -0.28 12.06 8.37
C LEU A 347 -0.87 12.66 9.67
N GLN A 348 -0.08 13.46 10.40
CA GLN A 348 -0.56 14.16 11.59
C GLN A 348 -1.62 15.22 11.24
N ARG A 349 -1.47 15.93 10.11
CA ARG A 349 -2.51 16.83 9.58
C ARG A 349 -3.80 16.08 9.27
N ALA A 350 -3.72 14.95 8.57
CA ALA A 350 -4.88 14.11 8.28
C ALA A 350 -5.60 13.70 9.57
N LYS A 351 -4.84 13.28 10.60
CA LYS A 351 -5.40 12.92 11.90
C LYS A 351 -5.99 14.14 12.63
N ALA A 352 -5.36 15.31 12.56
CA ALA A 352 -5.87 16.56 13.14
C ALA A 352 -7.22 16.95 12.52
N ASP A 353 -7.43 16.66 11.25
CA ASP A 353 -8.66 16.93 10.51
C ASP A 353 -9.72 15.82 10.66
N GLY A 354 -9.48 14.84 11.54
CA GLY A 354 -10.45 13.84 11.94
C GLY A 354 -10.39 12.53 11.14
N MET A 355 -9.44 12.36 10.23
CA MET A 355 -9.26 11.10 9.51
C MET A 355 -8.74 10.00 10.43
N ASN A 356 -9.34 8.83 10.38
CA ASN A 356 -8.96 7.70 11.24
C ASN A 356 -7.74 6.96 10.71
N VAL A 357 -6.58 7.62 10.71
CA VAL A 357 -5.31 7.04 10.27
C VAL A 357 -4.74 6.19 11.40
N ILE A 358 -4.62 4.87 11.18
CA ILE A 358 -4.21 3.89 12.19
C ILE A 358 -2.78 3.39 12.03
N GLY A 359 -2.15 3.55 10.86
CA GLY A 359 -0.81 3.01 10.63
C GLY A 359 -0.14 3.55 9.37
N TYR A 360 1.18 3.30 9.32
CA TYR A 360 2.06 3.70 8.24
C TYR A 360 3.25 2.73 8.14
N ASN A 361 3.47 2.15 6.96
CA ASN A 361 4.68 1.41 6.64
C ASN A 361 5.54 2.19 5.67
N TYR A 362 6.84 2.20 5.93
CA TYR A 362 7.82 2.68 4.96
C TYR A 362 8.18 1.56 3.97
N TRP A 363 8.13 1.87 2.69
CA TRP A 363 8.64 1.05 1.61
C TRP A 363 10.06 1.53 1.23
N SER A 364 11.08 0.77 1.51
CA SER A 364 11.16 -0.57 2.07
C SER A 364 12.24 -0.64 3.16
N LEU A 365 12.27 -1.74 3.92
CA LEU A 365 13.33 -1.89 4.93
C LEU A 365 14.71 -1.93 4.30
N THR A 366 14.90 -2.76 3.27
CA THR A 366 16.13 -2.86 2.46
C THR A 366 15.82 -2.48 1.01
N ASP A 367 16.80 -2.09 0.25
CA ASP A 367 16.65 -2.11 -1.22
C ASP A 367 16.21 -3.49 -1.68
N ASN A 368 15.67 -3.59 -2.88
CA ASN A 368 15.14 -4.81 -3.43
C ASN A 368 15.25 -4.81 -4.97
N TYR A 369 14.75 -5.86 -5.62
CA TYR A 369 14.65 -5.94 -7.07
C TYR A 369 13.38 -5.18 -7.52
N GLU A 370 13.54 -3.92 -7.93
CA GLU A 370 12.42 -3.06 -8.29
C GLU A 370 11.95 -3.36 -9.71
N TRP A 371 11.21 -4.47 -9.85
CA TRP A 371 10.51 -4.93 -11.06
C TRP A 371 11.33 -4.85 -12.35
N GLY A 372 12.56 -5.32 -12.28
CA GLY A 372 13.46 -5.40 -13.43
C GLY A 372 14.77 -4.65 -13.26
N SER A 373 14.94 -3.89 -12.17
CA SER A 373 16.15 -3.10 -11.94
C SER A 373 16.56 -3.06 -10.48
N TYR A 374 17.86 -2.85 -10.22
CA TYR A 374 18.42 -2.51 -8.92
C TYR A 374 18.79 -1.01 -8.81
N ALA A 375 18.53 -0.23 -9.87
CA ALA A 375 18.83 1.20 -9.87
C ALA A 375 17.90 2.00 -8.94
N PRO A 376 16.56 1.79 -8.93
CA PRO A 376 15.69 2.43 -7.95
C PRO A 376 15.95 1.84 -6.56
N ARG A 377 16.39 2.68 -5.60
CA ARG A 377 16.68 2.26 -4.24
C ARG A 377 15.78 2.98 -3.25
N PHE A 378 14.90 2.22 -2.60
CA PHE A 378 13.94 2.72 -1.62
C PHE A 378 14.36 2.45 -0.17
N GLY A 379 15.31 1.54 0.06
CA GLY A 379 15.62 0.99 1.36
C GLY A 379 15.98 2.01 2.43
N LEU A 380 15.48 1.82 3.65
CA LEU A 380 16.08 2.44 4.85
C LEU A 380 17.52 1.97 5.01
N TYR A 381 17.77 0.72 4.68
CA TYR A 381 19.11 0.16 4.57
C TYR A 381 19.42 -0.11 3.10
N THR A 382 20.39 0.59 2.56
CA THR A 382 20.81 0.35 1.17
C THR A 382 21.61 -0.94 1.05
N VAL A 383 21.41 -1.66 -0.07
CA VAL A 383 22.09 -2.91 -0.40
C VAL A 383 22.56 -2.84 -1.84
N ASP A 384 23.85 -2.96 -2.06
CA ASP A 384 24.43 -2.95 -3.39
C ASP A 384 24.52 -4.38 -3.94
N VAL A 385 23.47 -4.81 -4.64
CA VAL A 385 23.35 -6.17 -5.16
C VAL A 385 24.35 -6.44 -6.30
N LEU A 386 24.63 -5.44 -7.13
CA LEU A 386 25.41 -5.62 -8.33
C LEU A 386 26.93 -5.67 -8.08
N THR A 387 27.42 -4.99 -7.03
CA THR A 387 28.88 -4.84 -6.82
C THR A 387 29.35 -5.29 -5.46
N ASP A 388 28.48 -5.51 -4.46
CA ASP A 388 28.84 -5.99 -3.12
C ASP A 388 28.36 -7.44 -2.88
N PRO A 389 29.23 -8.46 -3.08
CA PRO A 389 28.83 -9.85 -2.88
C PRO A 389 28.48 -10.17 -1.41
N THR A 390 28.81 -9.29 -0.46
CA THR A 390 28.43 -9.47 0.95
C THR A 390 26.99 -9.05 1.21
N LEU A 391 26.36 -8.34 0.28
CA LEU A 391 25.01 -7.79 0.41
C LEU A 391 24.80 -7.05 1.73
N ALA A 392 25.78 -6.21 2.11
CA ALA A 392 25.77 -5.50 3.38
C ALA A 392 24.60 -4.52 3.46
N ARG A 393 23.86 -4.55 4.58
CA ARG A 393 22.80 -3.60 4.89
C ARG A 393 23.41 -2.33 5.47
N ARG A 394 23.52 -1.25 4.68
CA ARG A 394 24.09 0.02 5.11
C ARG A 394 22.99 1.02 5.43
N PRO A 395 22.96 1.61 6.65
CA PRO A 395 21.92 2.55 7.02
C PRO A 395 21.99 3.81 6.14
N THR A 396 20.83 4.31 5.72
CA THR A 396 20.68 5.64 5.12
C THR A 396 20.34 6.66 6.21
N ASP A 397 20.24 7.94 5.84
CA ASP A 397 19.77 9.02 6.71
C ASP A 397 18.31 8.81 7.21
N GLY A 398 17.52 8.03 6.45
CA GLY A 398 16.17 7.64 6.81
C GLY A 398 16.08 6.79 8.09
N VAL A 399 17.08 5.97 8.38
CA VAL A 399 17.08 5.08 9.56
C VAL A 399 16.91 5.87 10.86
N ASP A 400 17.81 6.84 11.08
CA ASP A 400 17.76 7.66 12.29
C ASP A 400 16.55 8.58 12.35
N ALA A 401 16.14 9.12 11.19
CA ALA A 401 14.94 9.96 11.10
C ALA A 401 13.70 9.16 11.48
N TYR A 402 13.51 7.97 10.89
CA TYR A 402 12.34 7.14 11.17
C TYR A 402 12.28 6.68 12.62
N ALA A 403 13.41 6.23 13.18
CA ALA A 403 13.50 5.84 14.58
C ALA A 403 13.18 7.00 15.54
N ARG A 404 13.57 8.25 15.22
CA ARG A 404 13.20 9.44 16.01
C ARG A 404 11.71 9.74 15.92
N LEU A 405 11.12 9.70 14.73
CA LEU A 405 9.69 9.92 14.51
C LEU A 405 8.84 8.91 15.27
N ILE A 406 9.20 7.63 15.24
CA ILE A 406 8.51 6.57 15.98
C ILE A 406 8.56 6.83 17.49
N ARG A 407 9.74 7.16 18.04
CA ARG A 407 9.88 7.44 19.48
C ARG A 407 9.14 8.68 19.94
N ALA A 408 9.11 9.72 19.10
CA ALA A 408 8.41 10.97 19.39
C ALA A 408 6.89 10.87 19.14
N GLY A 409 6.45 9.87 18.34
CA GLY A 409 5.07 9.77 17.87
C GLY A 409 4.71 10.83 16.83
N GLY A 410 5.68 11.32 16.06
CA GLY A 410 5.45 12.33 15.02
C GLY A 410 6.59 13.33 14.89
N VAL A 411 6.34 14.41 14.14
CA VAL A 411 7.25 15.55 14.04
C VAL A 411 7.05 16.52 15.21
N GLU A 412 8.04 17.37 15.43
CA GLU A 412 7.95 18.42 16.46
C GLU A 412 6.86 19.45 16.11
N PRO A 413 6.19 20.06 17.09
CA PRO A 413 5.10 21.02 16.83
C PRO A 413 5.49 22.23 15.96
N ALA A 414 6.77 22.63 16.03
CA ALA A 414 7.30 23.72 15.21
C ALA A 414 7.76 23.30 13.82
N TYR A 415 7.69 21.99 13.49
CA TYR A 415 8.13 21.50 12.19
C TYR A 415 7.34 22.14 11.06
N ARG A 416 8.05 22.44 9.99
CA ARG A 416 7.47 22.86 8.71
C ARG A 416 8.01 21.95 7.62
N PRO A 417 7.16 21.48 6.71
CA PRO A 417 7.60 20.63 5.61
C PRO A 417 8.76 21.26 4.83
N THR A 418 9.72 20.44 4.48
CA THR A 418 10.86 20.85 3.63
C THR A 418 10.39 21.25 2.25
N ARG A 419 9.37 20.54 1.73
CA ARG A 419 8.69 20.90 0.50
C ARG A 419 7.42 21.68 0.79
N ALA A 420 7.32 22.87 0.16
CA ALA A 420 6.06 23.62 0.19
C ALA A 420 4.96 22.83 -0.54
N PRO A 421 3.74 22.73 0.02
CA PRO A 421 2.66 22.04 -0.65
C PRO A 421 2.26 22.73 -1.94
N VAL A 422 1.86 21.95 -2.93
CA VAL A 422 1.27 22.44 -4.19
C VAL A 422 -0.23 22.16 -4.14
N PRO A 423 -1.07 23.17 -3.85
CA PRO A 423 -2.50 22.96 -3.71
C PRO A 423 -3.13 22.37 -4.96
N CYS A 424 -4.12 21.50 -4.79
CA CYS A 424 -4.99 20.97 -5.85
C CYS A 424 -4.34 20.09 -6.92
N VAL A 425 -3.08 19.75 -6.82
CA VAL A 425 -2.39 18.89 -7.80
C VAL A 425 -2.82 17.42 -7.68
N HIS A 426 -3.35 17.04 -6.53
CA HIS A 426 -3.62 15.64 -6.16
C HIS A 426 -5.09 15.24 -6.18
N ILE A 427 -5.98 16.17 -6.49
CA ILE A 427 -7.42 15.90 -6.50
C ILE A 427 -7.90 15.58 -7.91
N ASP A 428 -8.90 14.71 -8.00
CA ASP A 428 -9.55 14.40 -9.27
C ASP A 428 -10.25 15.63 -9.86
N ALA A 429 -10.32 15.69 -11.18
CA ALA A 429 -10.97 16.80 -11.90
C ALA A 429 -12.46 16.99 -11.49
N ALA A 430 -13.10 15.97 -10.96
CA ALA A 430 -14.47 16.00 -10.43
C ALA A 430 -14.55 16.60 -9.02
N GLU A 431 -13.44 16.67 -8.27
CA GLU A 431 -13.38 17.28 -6.96
C GLU A 431 -13.10 18.78 -7.07
N THR A 432 -13.90 19.60 -6.40
CA THR A 432 -13.64 21.04 -6.38
C THR A 432 -12.54 21.38 -5.37
N CYS A 433 -11.46 21.94 -5.86
CA CYS A 433 -10.41 22.54 -5.05
C CYS A 433 -10.84 23.93 -4.54
N VAL A 434 -11.93 24.00 -3.78
CA VAL A 434 -12.43 25.29 -3.28
C VAL A 434 -12.01 25.48 -1.83
N GLY A 435 -11.11 26.44 -1.62
CA GLY A 435 -10.91 27.07 -0.30
C GLY A 435 -10.21 26.24 0.77
N GLU A 436 -9.58 25.12 0.41
CA GLU A 436 -8.91 24.23 1.36
C GLU A 436 -7.40 24.23 1.11
N ASP A 437 -6.77 25.37 1.41
CA ASP A 437 -5.32 25.38 1.57
C ASP A 437 -5.00 24.73 2.95
N PRO A 438 -4.32 23.59 3.00
CA PRO A 438 -3.95 22.97 4.27
C PRO A 438 -2.76 23.64 4.95
N ALA A 439 -2.50 24.93 4.62
CA ALA A 439 -1.40 25.73 5.15
C ALA A 439 -1.43 25.94 6.67
#